data_bf29709e5078365fb6909d617e21249c
#
_entry.id   bf29709e5078365fb6909d617e21249c
#
_cell.length_a   1.000
_cell.length_b   1.000
_cell.length_c   1.000
_cell.angle_alpha   90.00
_cell.angle_beta   90.00
_cell.angle_gamma   90.00
#
_symmetry.space_group_name_H-M   'P 1'
#
loop_
_entity.id
_entity.type
_entity.pdbx_description
1 polymer ?
#
loop_
_entity_poly.entity_id
_entity_poly.type
_entity_poly.pdbx_seq_one_letter_code
_entity_poly.pdbx_strand_id
1 'polypeptide(L)'
;NGGFGGGAGGFGGFDGAGFGGFEDIFSSFFGGGASRNPNAPRQGDDLQYRVNLKFEEAIFGAEKEVKYHREASCHTCHGSGAKPGTSPVTCGRCHGSGVINVDTQTPLGMMRRQVTCDVCHGRGQEIKDPCTTCRGTGHEKQAHSVNVKIPAGVETGQQIRLAGQGEAGFNGGPYGDLYVVVNVEPSDRFERDGSTIYYKLDLNFVQAALGDTVHVPTVHGDVDLVIPEGTQTGKKFRLRGKGA
;
A
#
# COMPACT_ATOMS: atom_id res chain seq x y z
N ASN A 1 41.77 28.65 55.94
CA ASN A 1 41.61 27.21 55.70
C ASN A 1 40.44 26.98 54.81
N GLY A 2 40.74 26.84 53.56
CA GLY A 2 39.85 26.92 52.43
C GLY A 2 39.03 25.68 52.19
N GLY A 3 37.79 25.84 51.77
CA GLY A 3 36.93 24.87 51.18
C GLY A 3 36.39 25.39 49.84
N PHE A 4 36.86 24.77 48.79
CA PHE A 4 36.45 25.07 47.42
C PHE A 4 35.22 24.24 47.10
N GLY A 5 34.04 24.85 47.02
CA GLY A 5 32.80 24.23 46.60
C GLY A 5 32.47 24.61 45.16
N GLY A 6 32.67 23.66 44.24
CA GLY A 6 32.30 23.83 42.83
C GLY A 6 30.81 23.62 42.64
N GLY A 7 30.13 24.68 42.19
CA GLY A 7 28.73 24.63 41.78
C GLY A 7 28.56 24.00 40.38
N ALA A 8 27.88 22.87 40.31
CA ALA A 8 27.38 22.32 39.08
C ALA A 8 26.12 23.08 38.65
N GLY A 9 26.24 23.90 37.63
CA GLY A 9 25.12 24.58 37.01
C GLY A 9 24.15 23.61 36.33
N GLY A 10 22.92 23.60 36.81
CA GLY A 10 21.83 22.85 36.22
C GLY A 10 21.44 23.41 34.83
N PHE A 11 21.42 22.52 33.87
CA PHE A 11 20.79 22.78 32.60
C PHE A 11 19.31 22.41 32.76
N GLY A 12 18.57 23.34 33.35
CA GLY A 12 17.12 23.25 33.48
C GLY A 12 16.44 24.02 32.36
N GLY A 13 15.45 23.41 31.75
CA GLY A 13 14.35 24.11 31.08
C GLY A 13 14.46 24.27 29.57
N PHE A 14 14.06 23.25 28.85
CA PHE A 14 13.43 23.45 27.56
C PHE A 14 12.06 22.76 27.59
N ASP A 15 11.11 23.46 28.20
CA ASP A 15 9.70 23.11 28.21
C ASP A 15 9.04 23.78 26.97
N GLY A 16 8.33 22.99 26.19
CA GLY A 16 7.31 23.49 25.29
C GLY A 16 7.66 23.64 23.82
N ALA A 17 7.46 22.60 23.05
CA ALA A 17 6.74 22.58 21.78
C ALA A 17 7.06 21.30 21.01
N GLY A 18 6.10 20.41 20.93
CA GLY A 18 5.80 19.37 19.94
C GLY A 18 6.88 18.96 18.92
N PHE A 19 7.82 18.12 19.31
CA PHE A 19 8.69 17.43 18.38
C PHE A 19 8.78 15.95 18.77
N GLY A 20 7.68 15.22 18.50
CA GLY A 20 7.60 13.75 18.69
C GLY A 20 8.42 12.94 17.68
N GLY A 21 9.37 13.55 16.98
CA GLY A 21 10.23 12.86 16.01
C GLY A 21 11.70 12.77 16.38
N PHE A 22 12.15 13.42 17.47
CA PHE A 22 13.56 13.47 17.80
C PHE A 22 14.03 12.29 18.68
N GLU A 23 13.13 11.71 19.46
CA GLU A 23 13.43 10.52 20.27
C GLU A 23 13.65 9.27 19.40
N ASP A 24 12.88 9.13 18.31
CA ASP A 24 13.06 8.01 17.38
C ASP A 24 14.36 8.15 16.56
N ILE A 25 14.78 9.37 16.22
CA ILE A 25 16.06 9.60 15.54
C ILE A 25 17.23 9.43 16.50
N PHE A 26 17.07 9.86 17.75
CA PHE A 26 18.12 9.73 18.75
C PHE A 26 18.31 8.29 19.24
N SER A 27 17.22 7.52 19.39
CA SER A 27 17.25 6.10 19.69
C SER A 27 17.82 5.27 18.51
N SER A 28 17.62 5.70 17.26
CA SER A 28 18.26 5.09 16.10
C SER A 28 19.75 5.37 15.99
N PHE A 29 20.22 6.49 16.53
CA PHE A 29 21.62 6.92 16.41
C PHE A 29 22.48 6.54 17.62
N PHE A 30 21.90 6.48 18.83
CA PHE A 30 22.58 6.17 20.09
C PHE A 30 22.08 4.90 20.78
N GLY A 31 20.88 4.43 20.48
CA GLY A 31 20.40 3.14 20.95
C GLY A 31 21.00 2.04 20.08
N GLY A 32 21.93 1.27 20.65
CA GLY A 32 22.70 0.22 19.99
C GLY A 32 21.90 -0.55 18.97
N GLY A 33 22.41 -0.59 17.75
CA GLY A 33 21.80 -1.25 16.62
C GLY A 33 21.36 -2.65 17.03
N ALA A 34 20.06 -2.84 17.17
CA ALA A 34 19.49 -4.17 17.25
C ALA A 34 19.99 -4.88 16.00
N SER A 35 20.89 -5.83 16.17
CA SER A 35 21.42 -6.67 15.11
C SER A 35 20.21 -7.33 14.45
N ARG A 36 19.68 -6.69 13.38
CA ARG A 36 18.60 -7.27 12.59
C ARG A 36 19.16 -8.57 12.03
N ASN A 37 18.65 -9.69 12.53
CA ASN A 37 18.99 -10.99 11.99
C ASN A 37 18.61 -10.98 10.49
N PRO A 38 19.58 -11.01 9.57
CA PRO A 38 19.28 -10.96 8.13
C PRO A 38 18.51 -12.17 7.66
N ASN A 39 18.49 -13.23 8.46
CA ASN A 39 17.75 -14.47 8.18
C ASN A 39 16.35 -14.49 8.82
N ALA A 40 15.93 -13.43 9.50
CA ALA A 40 14.57 -13.37 10.03
C ALA A 40 13.56 -13.41 8.88
N PRO A 41 12.42 -14.10 9.07
CA PRO A 41 11.30 -14.04 8.11
C PRO A 41 10.90 -12.59 7.86
N ARG A 42 10.80 -12.20 6.61
CA ARG A 42 10.40 -10.85 6.20
C ARG A 42 9.18 -10.94 5.30
N GLN A 43 8.21 -10.09 5.58
CA GLN A 43 7.05 -9.95 4.72
C GLN A 43 7.48 -9.49 3.33
N GLY A 44 6.80 -9.97 2.30
CA GLY A 44 6.96 -9.52 0.92
C GLY A 44 6.49 -8.09 0.73
N ASP A 45 6.88 -7.50 -0.37
CA ASP A 45 6.50 -6.13 -0.70
C ASP A 45 5.01 -6.05 -1.07
N ASP A 46 4.40 -4.92 -0.74
CA ASP A 46 3.03 -4.64 -1.10
C ASP A 46 2.95 -4.22 -2.56
N LEU A 47 1.86 -4.63 -3.22
CA LEU A 47 1.59 -4.28 -4.60
C LEU A 47 0.44 -3.28 -4.68
N GLN A 48 0.52 -2.40 -5.68
CA GLN A 48 -0.56 -1.48 -6.00
C GLN A 48 -1.06 -1.73 -7.43
N TYR A 49 -2.38 -1.87 -7.57
CA TYR A 49 -3.04 -2.05 -8.86
C TYR A 49 -4.16 -1.02 -9.03
N ARG A 50 -4.30 -0.43 -10.22
CA ARG A 50 -5.36 0.53 -10.52
C ARG A 50 -6.46 -0.16 -11.31
N VAL A 51 -7.70 0.01 -10.85
CA VAL A 51 -8.90 -0.49 -11.52
C VAL A 51 -9.74 0.68 -11.99
N ASN A 52 -10.09 0.69 -13.28
CA ASN A 52 -11.03 1.65 -13.82
C ASN A 52 -12.45 1.09 -13.68
N LEU A 53 -13.33 1.92 -13.16
CA LEU A 53 -14.75 1.65 -13.02
C LEU A 53 -15.55 2.63 -13.84
N LYS A 54 -16.61 2.15 -14.45
CA LYS A 54 -17.65 3.03 -15.02
C LYS A 54 -18.40 3.74 -13.89
N PHE A 55 -18.98 4.87 -14.20
CA PHE A 55 -19.73 5.69 -13.25
C PHE A 55 -20.79 4.88 -12.49
N GLU A 56 -21.58 4.09 -13.21
CA GLU A 56 -22.64 3.26 -12.64
C GLU A 56 -22.08 2.15 -11.75
N GLU A 57 -20.96 1.53 -12.15
CA GLU A 57 -20.28 0.49 -11.34
C GLU A 57 -19.79 1.05 -10.01
N ALA A 58 -19.36 2.31 -9.99
CA ALA A 58 -18.92 2.96 -8.76
C ALA A 58 -20.10 3.27 -7.81
N ILE A 59 -21.30 3.53 -8.36
CA ILE A 59 -22.49 3.83 -7.56
C ILE A 59 -23.11 2.55 -6.98
N PHE A 60 -23.26 1.51 -7.81
CA PHE A 60 -23.93 0.28 -7.37
C PHE A 60 -23.00 -0.76 -6.77
N GLY A 61 -21.69 -0.55 -6.90
CA GLY A 61 -20.70 -1.57 -6.61
C GLY A 61 -20.52 -2.56 -7.76
N ALA A 62 -19.42 -3.25 -7.78
CA ALA A 62 -19.09 -4.23 -8.81
C ALA A 62 -18.15 -5.31 -8.27
N GLU A 63 -18.13 -6.46 -8.94
CA GLU A 63 -17.09 -7.45 -8.77
C GLU A 63 -16.20 -7.44 -10.00
N LYS A 64 -14.88 -7.25 -9.80
CA LYS A 64 -13.90 -7.20 -10.89
C LYS A 64 -12.83 -8.25 -10.67
N GLU A 65 -12.53 -9.00 -11.71
CA GLU A 65 -11.35 -9.85 -11.73
C GLU A 65 -10.13 -9.01 -12.10
N VAL A 66 -9.16 -8.92 -11.17
CA VAL A 66 -7.89 -8.22 -11.35
C VAL A 66 -6.83 -9.26 -11.69
N LYS A 67 -6.19 -9.11 -12.86
CA LYS A 67 -5.09 -9.94 -13.32
C LYS A 67 -3.79 -9.17 -13.24
N TYR A 68 -2.82 -9.69 -12.53
CA TYR A 68 -1.52 -9.05 -12.34
C TYR A 68 -0.41 -10.10 -12.23
N HIS A 69 0.83 -9.65 -12.26
CA HIS A 69 1.98 -10.49 -12.04
C HIS A 69 2.56 -10.19 -10.67
N ARG A 70 2.94 -11.23 -9.95
CA ARG A 70 3.65 -11.09 -8.68
C ARG A 70 4.80 -12.08 -8.60
N GLU A 71 5.77 -11.78 -7.77
CA GLU A 71 6.74 -12.75 -7.33
C GLU A 71 6.10 -13.69 -6.32
N ALA A 72 6.02 -14.95 -6.67
CA ALA A 72 5.48 -16.01 -5.82
C ALA A 72 6.60 -16.95 -5.41
N SER A 73 6.40 -17.71 -4.35
CA SER A 73 7.32 -18.79 -3.99
C SER A 73 7.41 -19.78 -5.13
N CYS A 74 8.62 -20.14 -5.53
CA CYS A 74 8.87 -21.06 -6.64
C CYS A 74 8.14 -22.39 -6.40
N HIS A 75 7.33 -22.80 -7.36
CA HIS A 75 6.54 -24.03 -7.27
C HIS A 75 7.40 -25.31 -7.19
N THR A 76 8.63 -25.26 -7.72
CA THR A 76 9.54 -26.41 -7.75
C THR A 76 10.28 -26.61 -6.44
N CYS A 77 10.75 -25.52 -5.80
CA CYS A 77 11.56 -25.62 -4.59
C CYS A 77 10.86 -25.06 -3.34
N HIS A 78 9.63 -24.61 -3.47
CA HIS A 78 8.82 -24.06 -2.39
C HIS A 78 9.53 -22.95 -1.57
N GLY A 79 10.25 -22.07 -2.27
CA GLY A 79 10.95 -20.94 -1.65
C GLY A 79 12.37 -21.24 -1.15
N SER A 80 12.84 -22.49 -1.12
CA SER A 80 14.18 -22.85 -0.62
C SER A 80 15.32 -22.39 -1.53
N GLY A 81 15.05 -22.21 -2.82
CA GLY A 81 16.07 -21.92 -3.84
C GLY A 81 16.94 -23.12 -4.21
N ALA A 82 16.88 -24.22 -3.46
CA ALA A 82 17.65 -25.42 -3.72
C ALA A 82 16.92 -26.37 -4.66
N LYS A 83 17.67 -27.19 -5.39
CA LYS A 83 17.11 -28.24 -6.24
C LYS A 83 16.30 -29.24 -5.39
N PRO A 84 15.15 -29.72 -5.88
CA PRO A 84 14.38 -30.76 -5.18
C PRO A 84 15.25 -31.97 -4.81
N GLY A 85 15.16 -32.40 -3.54
CA GLY A 85 16.00 -33.46 -2.98
C GLY A 85 17.32 -32.99 -2.36
N THR A 86 17.63 -31.70 -2.47
CA THR A 86 18.77 -31.06 -1.78
C THR A 86 18.26 -29.98 -0.82
N SER A 87 19.07 -29.64 0.17
CA SER A 87 18.75 -28.60 1.14
C SER A 87 19.86 -27.55 1.20
N PRO A 88 19.52 -26.27 1.44
CA PRO A 88 20.52 -25.27 1.74
C PRO A 88 21.35 -25.68 2.95
N VAL A 89 22.66 -25.48 2.89
CA VAL A 89 23.57 -25.75 4.01
C VAL A 89 23.94 -24.45 4.72
N THR A 90 24.23 -24.52 6.01
CA THR A 90 24.69 -23.35 6.78
C THR A 90 25.98 -22.82 6.13
N CYS A 91 26.03 -21.52 5.86
CA CYS A 91 27.21 -20.88 5.28
C CYS A 91 28.43 -21.04 6.17
N GLY A 92 29.50 -21.66 5.67
CA GLY A 92 30.72 -21.91 6.42
C GLY A 92 31.47 -20.65 6.83
N ARG A 93 31.28 -19.51 6.13
CA ARG A 93 31.98 -18.27 6.41
C ARG A 93 31.34 -17.43 7.53
N CYS A 94 30.01 -17.30 7.52
CA CYS A 94 29.29 -16.52 8.53
C CYS A 94 28.59 -17.38 9.59
N HIS A 95 28.69 -18.69 9.51
CA HIS A 95 28.07 -19.64 10.42
C HIS A 95 26.57 -19.40 10.64
N GLY A 96 25.88 -19.03 9.56
CA GLY A 96 24.42 -18.81 9.59
C GLY A 96 24.00 -17.37 9.89
N SER A 97 24.92 -16.48 10.30
CA SER A 97 24.57 -15.10 10.68
C SER A 97 24.22 -14.20 9.47
N GLY A 98 24.65 -14.55 8.27
CA GLY A 98 24.50 -13.72 7.07
C GLY A 98 25.39 -12.49 7.01
N VAL A 99 26.07 -12.16 8.10
CA VAL A 99 26.98 -11.02 8.22
C VAL A 99 28.34 -11.45 8.76
N ILE A 100 29.36 -10.70 8.44
CA ILE A 100 30.72 -10.88 8.99
C ILE A 100 31.18 -9.56 9.61
N ASN A 101 31.94 -9.67 10.69
CA ASN A 101 32.57 -8.53 11.31
C ASN A 101 33.93 -8.27 10.64
N VAL A 102 34.11 -7.07 10.15
CA VAL A 102 35.38 -6.62 9.55
C VAL A 102 35.93 -5.50 10.42
N ASP A 103 37.17 -5.68 10.88
CA ASP A 103 37.89 -4.65 11.60
C ASP A 103 38.59 -3.74 10.60
N THR A 104 38.18 -2.47 10.54
CA THR A 104 38.76 -1.45 9.64
C THR A 104 39.59 -0.48 10.49
N GLN A 105 40.85 -0.30 10.10
CA GLN A 105 41.72 0.70 10.74
C GLN A 105 41.34 2.08 10.19
N THR A 106 40.96 2.97 11.09
CA THR A 106 40.64 4.36 10.78
C THR A 106 41.68 5.28 11.48
N PRO A 107 41.83 6.54 11.05
CA PRO A 107 42.71 7.50 11.72
C PRO A 107 42.42 7.72 13.22
N LEU A 108 41.18 7.35 13.66
CA LEU A 108 40.71 7.47 15.06
C LEU A 108 40.78 6.14 15.83
N GLY A 109 41.31 5.07 15.22
CA GLY A 109 41.41 3.75 15.84
C GLY A 109 40.78 2.63 15.04
N MET A 110 40.76 1.42 15.60
CA MET A 110 40.11 0.26 14.99
C MET A 110 38.60 0.34 15.17
N MET A 111 37.88 0.32 14.06
CA MET A 111 36.41 0.29 14.05
C MET A 111 35.95 -1.06 13.54
N ARG A 112 35.13 -1.76 14.33
CA ARG A 112 34.47 -3.01 13.91
C ARG A 112 33.17 -2.68 13.19
N ARG A 113 33.05 -3.14 11.95
CA ARG A 113 31.87 -2.95 11.12
C ARG A 113 31.29 -4.29 10.68
N GLN A 114 29.98 -4.43 10.76
CA GLN A 114 29.28 -5.55 10.18
C GLN A 114 29.06 -5.31 8.67
N VAL A 115 29.44 -6.28 7.86
CA VAL A 115 29.23 -6.28 6.42
C VAL A 115 28.47 -7.56 6.02
N THR A 116 27.70 -7.49 4.96
CA THR A 116 27.02 -8.66 4.39
C THR A 116 28.06 -9.71 3.99
N CYS A 117 27.82 -10.97 4.35
CA CYS A 117 28.67 -12.07 3.95
C CYS A 117 28.69 -12.19 2.43
N ASP A 118 29.87 -12.16 1.82
CA ASP A 118 30.10 -12.25 0.39
C ASP A 118 29.82 -13.63 -0.20
N VAL A 119 29.86 -14.69 0.61
CA VAL A 119 29.58 -16.07 0.17
C VAL A 119 28.08 -16.33 0.06
N CYS A 120 27.32 -16.01 1.10
CA CYS A 120 25.88 -16.29 1.12
C CYS A 120 25.01 -15.04 0.81
N HIS A 121 25.61 -13.89 0.60
CA HIS A 121 24.95 -12.63 0.29
C HIS A 121 23.83 -12.26 1.28
N GLY A 122 24.10 -12.51 2.57
CA GLY A 122 23.17 -12.20 3.65
C GLY A 122 22.18 -13.30 4.01
N ARG A 123 22.12 -14.40 3.25
CA ARG A 123 21.15 -15.49 3.48
C ARG A 123 21.49 -16.38 4.68
N GLY A 124 22.73 -16.38 5.14
CA GLY A 124 23.23 -17.30 6.18
C GLY A 124 23.33 -18.75 5.74
N GLN A 125 22.82 -19.07 4.56
CA GLN A 125 22.82 -20.40 3.96
C GLN A 125 23.42 -20.34 2.57
N GLU A 126 24.10 -21.43 2.17
CA GLU A 126 24.69 -21.62 0.87
C GLU A 126 23.90 -22.70 0.11
N ILE A 127 23.54 -22.39 -1.13
CA ILE A 127 22.84 -23.29 -2.02
C ILE A 127 23.88 -23.87 -2.99
N LYS A 128 24.28 -25.13 -2.77
CA LYS A 128 25.24 -25.82 -3.64
C LYS A 128 24.63 -26.18 -4.98
N ASP A 129 23.40 -26.71 -4.93
CA ASP A 129 22.65 -27.08 -6.12
C ASP A 129 21.43 -26.17 -6.27
N PRO A 130 21.51 -25.12 -7.11
CA PRO A 130 20.41 -24.19 -7.27
C PRO A 130 19.23 -24.83 -8.02
N CYS A 131 18.02 -24.48 -7.63
CA CYS A 131 16.81 -24.86 -8.33
C CYS A 131 16.84 -24.38 -9.79
N THR A 132 16.55 -25.26 -10.72
CA THR A 132 16.60 -24.95 -12.16
C THR A 132 15.55 -23.94 -12.59
N THR A 133 14.41 -23.89 -11.90
CA THR A 133 13.30 -22.97 -12.20
C THR A 133 13.60 -21.56 -11.75
N CYS A 134 13.94 -21.35 -10.48
CA CYS A 134 14.18 -20.03 -9.92
C CYS A 134 15.66 -19.63 -9.86
N ARG A 135 16.58 -20.51 -10.28
CA ARG A 135 18.04 -20.30 -10.30
C ARG A 135 18.61 -19.85 -8.94
N GLY A 136 18.03 -20.42 -7.86
CA GLY A 136 18.50 -20.15 -6.49
C GLY A 136 17.82 -18.97 -5.80
N THR A 137 16.92 -18.23 -6.45
CA THR A 137 16.23 -17.09 -5.82
C THR A 137 15.16 -17.53 -4.82
N GLY A 138 14.54 -18.69 -5.03
CA GLY A 138 13.39 -19.15 -4.27
C GLY A 138 12.06 -18.58 -4.77
N HIS A 139 12.08 -17.58 -5.67
CA HIS A 139 10.91 -16.88 -6.17
C HIS A 139 10.80 -16.97 -7.68
N GLU A 140 9.60 -16.88 -8.21
CA GLU A 140 9.32 -16.83 -9.64
C GLU A 140 8.16 -15.88 -9.94
N LYS A 141 8.18 -15.26 -11.11
CA LYS A 141 7.08 -14.42 -11.57
C LYS A 141 5.92 -15.28 -12.03
N GLN A 142 4.77 -15.11 -11.39
CA GLN A 142 3.54 -15.80 -11.74
C GLN A 142 2.43 -14.80 -12.08
N ALA A 143 1.63 -15.13 -13.10
CA ALA A 143 0.37 -14.46 -13.33
C ALA A 143 -0.62 -14.92 -12.25
N HIS A 144 -1.25 -13.97 -11.60
CA HIS A 144 -2.25 -14.22 -10.56
C HIS A 144 -3.52 -13.44 -10.85
N SER A 145 -4.66 -14.03 -10.51
CA SER A 145 -5.95 -13.37 -10.63
C SER A 145 -6.67 -13.42 -9.29
N VAL A 146 -7.34 -12.33 -8.96
CA VAL A 146 -8.13 -12.19 -7.74
C VAL A 146 -9.42 -11.44 -8.03
N ASN A 147 -10.53 -11.94 -7.49
CA ASN A 147 -11.82 -11.24 -7.56
C ASN A 147 -11.89 -10.20 -6.44
N VAL A 148 -12.09 -8.95 -6.84
CA VAL A 148 -12.20 -7.81 -5.95
C VAL A 148 -13.66 -7.37 -5.89
N LYS A 149 -14.23 -7.42 -4.70
CA LYS A 149 -15.57 -6.88 -4.44
C LYS A 149 -15.45 -5.41 -4.09
N ILE A 150 -15.99 -4.57 -4.95
CA ILE A 150 -15.98 -3.12 -4.82
C ILE A 150 -17.32 -2.70 -4.21
N PRO A 151 -17.33 -2.01 -3.07
CA PRO A 151 -18.57 -1.57 -2.43
C PRO A 151 -19.27 -0.49 -3.27
N ALA A 152 -20.58 -0.33 -3.06
CA ALA A 152 -21.36 0.75 -3.63
C ALA A 152 -20.90 2.11 -3.08
N GLY A 153 -20.98 3.15 -3.90
CA GLY A 153 -20.63 4.50 -3.50
C GLY A 153 -19.12 4.79 -3.44
N VAL A 154 -18.28 3.94 -4.02
CA VAL A 154 -16.83 4.13 -4.02
C VAL A 154 -16.42 5.39 -4.79
N GLU A 155 -15.38 6.07 -4.32
CA GLU A 155 -14.82 7.29 -4.93
C GLU A 155 -13.48 7.03 -5.58
N THR A 156 -13.11 7.90 -6.54
CA THR A 156 -11.77 7.87 -7.16
C THR A 156 -10.70 8.09 -6.10
N GLY A 157 -9.65 7.27 -6.15
CA GLY A 157 -8.53 7.29 -5.19
C GLY A 157 -8.74 6.42 -3.96
N GLN A 158 -9.92 5.88 -3.74
CA GLN A 158 -10.17 4.94 -2.65
C GLN A 158 -9.39 3.65 -2.87
N GLN A 159 -8.85 3.09 -1.79
CA GLN A 159 -8.02 1.90 -1.81
C GLN A 159 -8.72 0.74 -1.11
N ILE A 160 -8.69 -0.42 -1.77
CA ILE A 160 -9.19 -1.68 -1.21
C ILE A 160 -7.99 -2.57 -0.95
N ARG A 161 -7.77 -2.94 0.31
CA ARG A 161 -6.66 -3.81 0.71
C ARG A 161 -7.08 -5.27 0.62
N LEU A 162 -6.28 -6.07 -0.07
CA LEU A 162 -6.41 -7.52 -0.16
C LEU A 162 -5.19 -8.15 0.52
N ALA A 163 -5.39 -8.70 1.70
CA ALA A 163 -4.32 -9.26 2.52
C ALA A 163 -3.68 -10.49 1.85
N GLY A 164 -2.34 -10.56 1.89
CA GLY A 164 -1.57 -11.68 1.37
C GLY A 164 -1.58 -11.85 -0.16
N GLN A 165 -1.99 -10.81 -0.90
CA GLN A 165 -2.04 -10.84 -2.37
C GLN A 165 -0.89 -10.06 -3.02
N GLY A 166 0.10 -9.59 -2.25
CA GLY A 166 1.32 -8.94 -2.70
C GLY A 166 2.41 -9.92 -3.12
N GLU A 167 3.65 -9.45 -3.08
CA GLU A 167 4.86 -10.25 -3.36
C GLU A 167 5.10 -11.30 -2.29
N ALA A 168 5.80 -12.38 -2.66
CA ALA A 168 6.20 -13.40 -1.71
C ALA A 168 7.22 -12.87 -0.70
N GLY A 169 7.09 -13.28 0.55
CA GLY A 169 8.03 -12.95 1.61
C GLY A 169 9.35 -13.68 1.48
N PHE A 170 10.36 -13.17 2.18
CA PHE A 170 11.70 -13.74 2.22
C PHE A 170 11.87 -14.59 3.48
N ASN A 171 12.73 -15.62 3.40
CA ASN A 171 13.07 -16.51 4.52
C ASN A 171 11.84 -17.13 5.20
N GLY A 172 10.83 -17.52 4.41
CA GLY A 172 9.59 -18.07 4.95
C GLY A 172 8.63 -17.02 5.53
N GLY A 173 8.84 -15.75 5.26
CA GLY A 173 7.93 -14.68 5.64
C GLY A 173 6.61 -14.71 4.87
N PRO A 174 5.56 -14.05 5.38
CA PRO A 174 4.27 -13.97 4.72
C PRO A 174 4.33 -13.13 3.45
N TYR A 175 3.34 -13.32 2.59
CA TYR A 175 3.14 -12.45 1.44
C TYR A 175 2.82 -11.01 1.89
N GLY A 176 3.17 -10.03 1.07
CA GLY A 176 2.68 -8.67 1.17
C GLY A 176 1.20 -8.56 0.81
N ASP A 177 0.68 -7.34 0.77
CA ASP A 177 -0.72 -7.05 0.46
C ASP A 177 -0.86 -6.44 -0.93
N LEU A 178 -2.05 -6.58 -1.52
CA LEU A 178 -2.41 -5.88 -2.75
C LEU A 178 -3.38 -4.74 -2.42
N TYR A 179 -2.99 -3.53 -2.79
CA TYR A 179 -3.83 -2.34 -2.72
C TYR A 179 -4.44 -2.06 -4.09
N VAL A 180 -5.74 -2.23 -4.20
CA VAL A 180 -6.48 -1.90 -5.42
C VAL A 180 -6.99 -0.48 -5.31
N VAL A 181 -6.43 0.41 -6.14
CA VAL A 181 -6.82 1.83 -6.22
C VAL A 181 -7.90 1.98 -7.26
N VAL A 182 -9.03 2.50 -6.83
CA VAL A 182 -10.18 2.73 -7.71
C VAL A 182 -10.00 4.05 -8.47
N ASN A 183 -10.25 4.00 -9.76
CA ASN A 183 -10.35 5.17 -10.63
C ASN A 183 -11.71 5.14 -11.32
N VAL A 184 -12.59 6.09 -10.98
CA VAL A 184 -13.93 6.18 -11.55
C VAL A 184 -13.88 7.06 -12.80
N GLU A 185 -14.33 6.53 -13.91
CA GLU A 185 -14.47 7.28 -15.16
C GLU A 185 -15.59 8.33 -15.02
N PRO A 186 -15.38 9.57 -15.50
CA PRO A 186 -16.42 10.57 -15.49
C PRO A 186 -17.59 10.15 -16.36
N SER A 187 -18.81 10.56 -15.99
CA SER A 187 -19.99 10.37 -16.82
C SER A 187 -20.20 11.59 -17.70
N ASP A 188 -20.65 11.37 -18.94
CA ASP A 188 -21.01 12.47 -19.86
C ASP A 188 -22.32 13.18 -19.45
N ARG A 189 -23.11 12.56 -18.59
CA ARG A 189 -24.45 13.05 -18.20
C ARG A 189 -24.54 13.52 -16.78
N PHE A 190 -23.76 12.91 -15.89
CA PHE A 190 -23.88 13.10 -14.45
C PHE A 190 -22.58 13.62 -13.88
N GLU A 191 -22.70 14.59 -12.98
CA GLU A 191 -21.61 15.02 -12.11
C GLU A 191 -21.86 14.48 -10.70
N ARG A 192 -20.79 14.05 -10.01
CA ARG A 192 -20.89 13.50 -8.66
C ARG A 192 -20.03 14.32 -7.69
N ASP A 193 -20.63 14.63 -6.55
CA ASP A 193 -19.94 15.22 -5.41
C ASP A 193 -20.32 14.44 -4.13
N GLY A 194 -19.40 13.60 -3.67
CA GLY A 194 -19.66 12.66 -2.57
C GLY A 194 -20.81 11.71 -2.91
N SER A 195 -21.88 11.77 -2.11
CA SER A 195 -23.12 10.99 -2.30
C SER A 195 -24.16 11.67 -3.19
N THR A 196 -23.92 12.91 -3.60
CA THR A 196 -24.86 13.68 -4.40
C THR A 196 -24.51 13.57 -5.88
N ILE A 197 -25.54 13.29 -6.69
CA ILE A 197 -25.42 13.23 -8.16
C ILE A 197 -26.19 14.42 -8.73
N TYR A 198 -25.52 15.16 -9.60
CA TYR A 198 -26.08 16.30 -10.30
C TYR A 198 -26.35 15.93 -11.75
N TYR A 199 -27.51 16.35 -12.23
CA TYR A 199 -27.90 16.29 -13.63
C TYR A 199 -28.34 17.66 -14.08
N LYS A 200 -27.86 18.13 -15.21
CA LYS A 200 -28.27 19.39 -15.82
C LYS A 200 -29.44 19.15 -16.75
N LEU A 201 -30.61 19.65 -16.38
CA LEU A 201 -31.83 19.55 -17.17
C LEU A 201 -32.04 20.85 -17.94
N ASP A 202 -32.10 20.77 -19.26
CA ASP A 202 -32.46 21.91 -20.11
C ASP A 202 -33.96 21.93 -20.34
N LEU A 203 -34.61 23.03 -20.00
CA LEU A 203 -36.06 23.26 -20.18
C LEU A 203 -36.27 24.29 -21.29
N ASN A 204 -37.35 24.12 -22.05
CA ASN A 204 -37.79 25.18 -22.93
C ASN A 204 -38.55 26.28 -22.17
N PHE A 205 -38.70 27.47 -22.78
CA PHE A 205 -39.32 28.62 -22.14
C PHE A 205 -40.76 28.35 -21.69
N VAL A 206 -41.54 27.59 -22.47
CA VAL A 206 -42.95 27.29 -22.17
C VAL A 206 -43.02 26.40 -20.93
N GLN A 207 -42.19 25.37 -20.84
CA GLN A 207 -42.14 24.48 -19.67
C GLN A 207 -41.74 25.23 -18.39
N ALA A 208 -40.82 26.17 -18.50
CA ALA A 208 -40.36 26.96 -17.34
C ALA A 208 -41.44 28.00 -16.92
N ALA A 209 -42.17 28.57 -17.85
CA ALA A 209 -43.16 29.62 -17.58
C ALA A 209 -44.50 29.03 -17.04
N LEU A 210 -44.99 27.99 -17.64
CA LEU A 210 -46.31 27.39 -17.34
C LEU A 210 -46.25 26.22 -16.39
N GLY A 211 -45.04 25.70 -16.17
CA GLY A 211 -44.83 24.42 -15.48
C GLY A 211 -45.07 23.24 -16.41
N ASP A 212 -44.47 22.12 -16.06
CA ASP A 212 -44.58 20.85 -16.82
C ASP A 212 -44.14 19.68 -15.95
N THR A 213 -44.48 18.47 -16.39
CA THR A 213 -43.91 17.24 -15.84
C THR A 213 -42.92 16.67 -16.85
N VAL A 214 -41.66 16.63 -16.49
CA VAL A 214 -40.59 16.20 -17.35
C VAL A 214 -39.96 14.89 -16.86
N HIS A 215 -39.61 14.01 -17.77
CA HIS A 215 -38.89 12.79 -17.47
C HIS A 215 -37.39 13.11 -17.31
N VAL A 216 -36.88 12.84 -16.10
CA VAL A 216 -35.46 13.10 -15.75
C VAL A 216 -34.73 11.78 -15.60
N PRO A 217 -33.68 11.53 -16.37
CA PRO A 217 -32.87 10.35 -16.18
C PRO A 217 -32.11 10.45 -14.85
N THR A 218 -32.12 9.37 -14.10
CA THR A 218 -31.27 9.21 -12.92
C THR A 218 -30.46 7.93 -13.04
N VAL A 219 -29.44 7.77 -12.23
CA VAL A 219 -28.66 6.52 -12.17
C VAL A 219 -29.50 5.32 -11.74
N HIS A 220 -30.64 5.56 -11.07
CA HIS A 220 -31.59 4.53 -10.64
C HIS A 220 -32.81 4.38 -11.57
N GLY A 221 -32.70 4.86 -12.80
CA GLY A 221 -33.79 4.90 -13.79
C GLY A 221 -34.47 6.27 -13.88
N ASP A 222 -35.38 6.39 -14.81
CA ASP A 222 -36.06 7.65 -15.10
C ASP A 222 -37.10 7.98 -14.01
N VAL A 223 -37.30 9.27 -13.77
CA VAL A 223 -38.21 9.79 -12.75
C VAL A 223 -38.98 11.00 -13.34
N ASP A 224 -40.26 11.06 -13.06
CA ASP A 224 -41.07 12.22 -13.39
C ASP A 224 -40.86 13.34 -12.38
N LEU A 225 -40.41 14.50 -12.88
CA LEU A 225 -40.19 15.71 -12.08
C LEU A 225 -41.22 16.76 -12.48
N VAL A 226 -42.02 17.19 -11.52
CA VAL A 226 -42.93 18.31 -11.69
C VAL A 226 -42.18 19.63 -11.57
N ILE A 227 -42.17 20.41 -12.63
CA ILE A 227 -41.60 21.74 -12.68
C ILE A 227 -42.70 22.77 -12.40
N PRO A 228 -42.60 23.55 -11.31
CA PRO A 228 -43.57 24.60 -11.02
C PRO A 228 -43.53 25.73 -12.06
N GLU A 229 -44.64 26.39 -12.23
CA GLU A 229 -44.75 27.60 -13.07
C GLU A 229 -43.78 28.69 -12.55
N GLY A 230 -43.21 29.47 -13.47
CA GLY A 230 -42.31 30.55 -13.16
C GLY A 230 -40.93 30.08 -12.67
N THR A 231 -40.49 28.84 -12.95
CA THR A 231 -39.18 28.32 -12.58
C THR A 231 -38.09 29.10 -13.29
N GLN A 232 -37.12 29.60 -12.50
CA GLN A 232 -35.99 30.39 -12.98
C GLN A 232 -34.78 29.52 -13.31
N THR A 233 -33.93 30.01 -14.23
CA THR A 233 -32.67 29.34 -14.58
C THR A 233 -31.78 29.17 -13.33
N GLY A 234 -31.15 28.00 -13.21
CA GLY A 234 -30.25 27.66 -12.08
C GLY A 234 -30.98 27.17 -10.83
N LYS A 235 -32.33 27.06 -10.84
CA LYS A 235 -33.06 26.49 -9.73
C LYS A 235 -32.72 25.02 -9.56
N LYS A 236 -32.41 24.59 -8.34
CA LYS A 236 -32.09 23.19 -8.01
C LYS A 236 -33.30 22.46 -7.47
N PHE A 237 -33.58 21.28 -7.99
CA PHE A 237 -34.61 20.35 -7.51
C PHE A 237 -33.90 19.15 -6.89
N ARG A 238 -34.38 18.67 -5.75
CA ARG A 238 -33.79 17.54 -5.05
C ARG A 238 -34.68 16.31 -5.18
N LEU A 239 -34.15 15.27 -5.78
CA LEU A 239 -34.74 13.93 -5.85
C LEU A 239 -34.14 13.09 -4.71
N ARG A 240 -34.93 12.75 -3.70
CA ARG A 240 -34.49 11.96 -2.56
C ARG A 240 -34.29 10.50 -2.95
N GLY A 241 -33.23 9.85 -2.42
CA GLY A 241 -32.96 8.43 -2.68
C GLY A 241 -32.50 8.12 -4.10
N LYS A 242 -31.98 9.12 -4.85
CA LYS A 242 -31.46 8.97 -6.22
C LYS A 242 -29.99 9.36 -6.33
N GLY A 243 -29.27 9.39 -5.20
CA GLY A 243 -27.82 9.61 -5.14
C GLY A 243 -26.99 8.33 -5.23
N ALA A 244 -25.70 8.41 -4.86
CA ALA A 244 -24.75 7.30 -4.78
C ALA A 244 -24.77 6.64 -3.41
#